data_e5653882c0daa8ee47539ebccbfb8e51
#
_entry.id   e5653882c0daa8ee47539ebccbfb8e51
#
_cell.length_a   1.000
_cell.length_b   1.000
_cell.length_c   1.000
_cell.angle_alpha   90.00
_cell.angle_beta   90.00
_cell.angle_gamma   90.00
#
_symmetry.space_group_name_H-M   'P 1'
#
loop_
_entity.id
_entity.type
_entity.pdbx_description
1 polymer ?
#
loop_
_entity_poly.entity_id
_entity_poly.type
_entity_poly.pdbx_seq_one_letter_code
_entity_poly.pdbx_strand_id
1 'polypeptide(L)'
;YNVYRATTATGPFTQRNTSPLTALGYCDLSVGDGQTYYYYVTAVNASSQTSSPSATLFTTPNPFPGADAFMDYIEEANFDYYWYTANPANGLVPDHTTDGAPDGSPCSIFAVGLGLTAIGIAVDHGWITRDQGAARVLTTLNTFWNGPQGPNDTGEIGYNGWFYHFLDMNTATRSGSSELSSIDTTFLLAGILYAKQYFNGTNATETNIRTLASAIFNRVNWLWFAPDIPGTNAVRMGWLPESGFSTYGDWQGYNEAMLLYLLGMGASSNSLPAACWSYWTSGYIWATYYGESYINFPPLYGYEYSHCWVDFRHVADAYMNAENTTYFQNSRRAALAQQAYCIADPGGWRGYGALFWGLTASDDPSGYAVHGAPPAENDNGTLAPTAAGGAMAFAPEIALPTLEDIYNQGRTKVWTAFGFIDAFNFSANWYDTKELGIDQGPILISTENYRNQNVWRLFMRNPEIQRGLQQAGFVPLPFEHLGIHAQQQQEMVTLTWPATVGRSYQVEYSTNLLYWYTSPTQVTATNSIASWTDTLGTSQKYYQVFQYSTP
;
A
#
# COMPACT_ATOMS: atom_id res chain seq x y z
N TYR A 1 -9.55 -12.82 26.34
CA TYR A 1 -8.28 -13.15 27.00
C TYR A 1 -7.90 -12.07 27.99
N ASN A 2 -7.11 -12.46 29.03
CA ASN A 2 -6.45 -11.51 29.91
C ASN A 2 -4.94 -11.68 29.76
N VAL A 3 -4.23 -10.55 29.69
CA VAL A 3 -2.76 -10.47 29.58
C VAL A 3 -2.18 -10.06 30.93
N TYR A 4 -1.16 -10.77 31.37
CA TYR A 4 -0.49 -10.53 32.65
C TYR A 4 1.00 -10.28 32.42
N ARG A 5 1.54 -9.29 33.15
CA ARG A 5 2.95 -8.89 33.06
C ARG A 5 3.61 -8.85 34.44
N ALA A 6 4.87 -9.24 34.47
CA ALA A 6 5.78 -9.06 35.61
C ALA A 6 7.15 -8.59 35.15
N THR A 7 7.96 -8.07 36.07
CA THR A 7 9.37 -7.71 35.83
C THR A 7 10.34 -8.82 36.24
N THR A 8 9.82 -9.92 36.79
CA THR A 8 10.60 -11.13 37.13
C THR A 8 9.87 -12.38 36.67
N ALA A 9 10.62 -13.46 36.38
CA ALA A 9 10.05 -14.72 35.88
C ALA A 9 9.03 -15.37 36.85
N THR A 10 9.15 -15.09 38.14
CA THR A 10 8.27 -15.65 39.20
C THR A 10 7.17 -14.69 39.63
N GLY A 11 7.06 -13.50 39.02
CA GLY A 11 6.06 -12.50 39.40
C GLY A 11 6.52 -11.56 40.53
N PRO A 12 5.62 -10.82 41.14
CA PRO A 12 4.16 -10.91 40.96
C PRO A 12 3.72 -10.40 39.58
N PHE A 13 2.78 -11.12 38.98
CA PHE A 13 2.16 -10.72 37.70
C PHE A 13 0.92 -9.85 37.96
N THR A 14 0.78 -8.80 37.15
CA THR A 14 -0.37 -7.90 37.15
C THR A 14 -1.07 -7.92 35.83
N GLN A 15 -2.39 -7.95 35.82
CA GLN A 15 -3.21 -7.86 34.61
C GLN A 15 -3.03 -6.51 33.95
N ARG A 16 -2.91 -6.49 32.62
CA ARG A 16 -2.63 -5.29 31.81
C ARG A 16 -3.88 -4.73 31.13
N ASN A 17 -4.79 -5.59 30.71
CA ASN A 17 -6.08 -5.20 30.14
C ASN A 17 -7.15 -5.04 31.23
N THR A 18 -8.02 -4.04 31.09
CA THR A 18 -9.10 -3.76 32.07
C THR A 18 -10.33 -4.62 31.86
N SER A 19 -10.55 -5.09 30.64
CA SER A 19 -11.63 -6.01 30.24
C SER A 19 -11.05 -7.12 29.37
N PRO A 20 -11.68 -8.32 29.32
CA PRO A 20 -11.19 -9.40 28.48
C PRO A 20 -11.07 -9.00 27.00
N LEU A 21 -9.91 -9.25 26.40
CA LEU A 21 -9.64 -8.97 25.00
C LEU A 21 -10.34 -9.99 24.10
N THR A 22 -10.95 -9.53 23.04
CA THR A 22 -11.41 -10.33 21.90
C THR A 22 -10.38 -10.34 20.77
N ALA A 23 -9.49 -9.34 20.75
CA ALA A 23 -8.37 -9.24 19.83
C ALA A 23 -7.40 -10.41 19.99
N LEU A 24 -6.77 -10.82 18.89
CA LEU A 24 -5.74 -11.84 18.85
C LEU A 24 -4.33 -11.27 19.13
N GLY A 25 -4.20 -9.93 19.17
CA GLY A 25 -2.99 -9.20 19.51
C GLY A 25 -3.21 -8.27 20.72
N TYR A 26 -2.12 -7.95 21.43
CA TYR A 26 -2.09 -6.97 22.50
C TYR A 26 -0.76 -6.24 22.49
N CYS A 27 -0.77 -4.93 22.32
CA CYS A 27 0.41 -4.09 22.38
C CYS A 27 0.55 -3.48 23.79
N ASP A 28 1.59 -3.84 24.53
CA ASP A 28 1.89 -3.23 25.83
C ASP A 28 2.77 -2.00 25.66
N LEU A 29 2.16 -0.84 25.49
CA LEU A 29 2.83 0.45 25.30
C LEU A 29 3.36 1.06 26.61
N SER A 30 3.15 0.40 27.76
CA SER A 30 3.56 0.86 29.09
C SER A 30 4.87 0.23 29.59
N VAL A 31 5.73 -0.20 28.67
CA VAL A 31 7.04 -0.78 28.92
C VAL A 31 8.15 0.26 28.77
N GLY A 32 9.27 0.03 29.48
CA GLY A 32 10.51 0.83 29.34
C GLY A 32 11.59 0.04 28.65
N ASP A 33 12.41 0.71 27.86
CA ASP A 33 13.54 0.10 27.17
C ASP A 33 14.60 -0.43 28.14
N GLY A 34 15.23 -1.55 27.78
CA GLY A 34 16.26 -2.20 28.57
C GLY A 34 15.75 -3.00 29.78
N GLN A 35 14.46 -2.93 30.08
CA GLN A 35 13.83 -3.68 31.16
C GLN A 35 13.22 -4.97 30.61
N THR A 36 13.60 -6.13 31.18
CA THR A 36 12.97 -7.41 30.82
C THR A 36 11.61 -7.54 31.47
N TYR A 37 10.62 -7.94 30.68
CA TYR A 37 9.25 -8.22 31.10
C TYR A 37 8.86 -9.65 30.78
N TYR A 38 8.05 -10.25 31.65
CA TYR A 38 7.55 -11.61 31.54
C TYR A 38 6.03 -11.56 31.38
N TYR A 39 5.48 -12.33 30.45
CA TYR A 39 4.07 -12.34 30.10
C TYR A 39 3.49 -13.73 30.08
N TYR A 40 2.25 -13.86 30.51
CA TYR A 40 1.39 -14.98 30.19
C TYR A 40 -0.03 -14.49 29.90
N VAL A 41 -0.84 -15.32 29.24
CA VAL A 41 -2.25 -15.05 28.97
C VAL A 41 -3.14 -16.12 29.57
N THR A 42 -4.40 -15.74 29.86
CA THR A 42 -5.46 -16.67 30.23
C THR A 42 -6.64 -16.47 29.28
N ALA A 43 -7.31 -17.57 28.89
CA ALA A 43 -8.59 -17.49 28.21
C ALA A 43 -9.72 -17.19 29.22
N VAL A 44 -10.73 -16.44 28.78
CA VAL A 44 -11.93 -16.13 29.58
C VAL A 44 -13.15 -16.64 28.82
N ASN A 45 -13.99 -17.46 29.48
CA ASN A 45 -15.22 -17.96 28.87
C ASN A 45 -16.40 -16.99 29.10
N ALA A 46 -17.55 -17.29 28.49
CA ALA A 46 -18.77 -16.48 28.60
C ALA A 46 -19.31 -16.35 30.03
N SER A 47 -18.91 -17.25 30.95
CA SER A 47 -19.26 -17.20 32.38
C SER A 47 -18.20 -16.47 33.22
N SER A 48 -17.27 -15.73 32.60
CA SER A 48 -16.15 -15.01 33.22
C SER A 48 -15.17 -15.91 34.00
N GLN A 49 -15.13 -17.21 33.71
CA GLN A 49 -14.15 -18.11 34.28
C GLN A 49 -12.86 -18.07 33.44
N THR A 50 -11.71 -18.11 34.11
CA THR A 50 -10.40 -18.06 33.48
C THR A 50 -9.76 -19.45 33.40
N SER A 51 -9.03 -19.70 32.29
CA SER A 51 -8.18 -20.89 32.15
C SER A 51 -6.96 -20.83 33.07
N SER A 52 -6.22 -21.95 33.16
CA SER A 52 -4.82 -21.88 33.61
C SER A 52 -4.00 -20.96 32.72
N PRO A 53 -2.91 -20.35 33.27
CA PRO A 53 -2.00 -19.53 32.49
C PRO A 53 -1.38 -20.31 31.33
N SER A 54 -1.07 -19.59 30.23
CA SER A 54 -0.18 -20.09 29.19
C SER A 54 1.24 -20.29 29.73
N ALA A 55 2.15 -20.82 28.90
CA ALA A 55 3.57 -20.71 29.15
C ALA A 55 3.97 -19.24 29.30
N THR A 56 4.90 -18.95 30.21
CA THR A 56 5.46 -17.60 30.37
C THR A 56 6.49 -17.34 29.29
N LEU A 57 6.32 -16.26 28.55
CA LEU A 57 7.32 -15.72 27.61
C LEU A 57 7.95 -14.46 28.20
N PHE A 58 9.10 -14.06 27.68
CA PHE A 58 9.75 -12.82 28.09
C PHE A 58 10.30 -12.06 26.90
N THR A 59 10.39 -10.75 27.07
CA THR A 59 11.03 -9.84 26.11
C THR A 59 11.69 -8.68 26.85
N THR A 60 12.68 -8.07 26.21
CA THR A 60 13.32 -6.84 26.67
C THR A 60 13.19 -5.80 25.57
N PRO A 61 12.25 -4.85 25.67
CA PRO A 61 12.13 -3.77 24.71
C PRO A 61 13.43 -2.98 24.64
N ASN A 62 13.82 -2.59 23.45
CA ASN A 62 14.97 -1.72 23.20
C ASN A 62 14.55 -0.69 22.14
N PRO A 63 15.17 0.51 22.11
CA PRO A 63 15.04 1.41 20.99
C PRO A 63 15.43 0.70 19.69
N PHE A 64 14.80 1.06 18.60
CA PHE A 64 15.18 0.54 17.28
C PHE A 64 16.66 0.89 17.02
N PRO A 65 17.50 -0.08 16.66
CA PRO A 65 18.91 0.17 16.40
C PRO A 65 19.17 0.98 15.12
N GLY A 66 18.13 1.22 14.33
CA GLY A 66 18.17 2.00 13.10
C GLY A 66 16.87 1.87 12.30
N ALA A 67 16.82 2.56 11.19
CA ALA A 67 15.67 2.63 10.30
C ALA A 67 15.18 1.25 9.81
N ASP A 68 16.12 0.34 9.48
CA ASP A 68 15.76 -1.01 9.03
C ASP A 68 14.93 -1.78 10.06
N ALA A 69 15.32 -1.70 11.34
CA ALA A 69 14.58 -2.39 12.40
C ALA A 69 13.20 -1.76 12.67
N PHE A 70 13.06 -0.45 12.46
CA PHE A 70 11.77 0.20 12.53
C PHE A 70 10.90 -0.23 11.34
N MET A 71 11.44 -0.28 10.14
CA MET A 71 10.73 -0.77 8.96
C MET A 71 10.29 -2.23 9.13
N ASP A 72 11.17 -3.14 9.60
CA ASP A 72 10.79 -4.52 9.92
C ASP A 72 9.57 -4.56 10.87
N TYR A 73 9.59 -3.72 11.90
CA TYR A 73 8.54 -3.69 12.90
C TYR A 73 7.20 -3.20 12.35
N ILE A 74 7.20 -2.13 11.54
CA ILE A 74 5.96 -1.63 10.94
C ILE A 74 5.42 -2.61 9.89
N GLU A 75 6.29 -3.24 9.10
CA GLU A 75 5.87 -4.23 8.10
C GLU A 75 5.23 -5.45 8.76
N GLU A 76 5.82 -6.00 9.84
CA GLU A 76 5.27 -7.14 10.56
C GLU A 76 3.92 -6.79 11.20
N ALA A 77 3.78 -5.63 11.84
CA ALA A 77 2.52 -5.20 12.45
C ALA A 77 1.40 -5.02 11.41
N ASN A 78 1.73 -4.43 10.25
CA ASN A 78 0.76 -4.29 9.15
C ASN A 78 0.37 -5.66 8.54
N PHE A 79 1.32 -6.60 8.42
CA PHE A 79 1.04 -7.98 8.01
C PHE A 79 0.13 -8.69 9.00
N ASP A 80 0.33 -8.50 10.30
CA ASP A 80 -0.47 -9.13 11.36
C ASP A 80 -1.96 -8.79 11.24
N TYR A 81 -2.31 -7.59 10.74
CA TYR A 81 -3.69 -7.25 10.39
C TYR A 81 -4.28 -8.31 9.44
N TYR A 82 -3.65 -8.56 8.30
CA TYR A 82 -4.17 -9.49 7.28
C TYR A 82 -4.15 -10.94 7.72
N TRP A 83 -3.22 -11.31 8.58
CA TRP A 83 -3.05 -12.69 9.00
C TRP A 83 -4.03 -13.10 10.10
N TYR A 84 -4.16 -12.23 11.10
CA TYR A 84 -4.93 -12.57 12.32
C TYR A 84 -6.39 -12.12 12.25
N THR A 85 -6.74 -11.10 11.48
CA THR A 85 -8.14 -10.65 11.36
C THR A 85 -8.92 -11.40 10.29
N ALA A 86 -8.22 -11.95 9.28
CA ALA A 86 -8.88 -12.69 8.21
C ALA A 86 -9.63 -13.92 8.72
N ASN A 87 -10.80 -14.18 8.14
CA ASN A 87 -11.53 -15.41 8.38
C ASN A 87 -10.76 -16.62 7.81
N PRO A 88 -10.25 -17.55 8.65
CA PRO A 88 -9.41 -18.64 8.17
C PRO A 88 -10.15 -19.66 7.29
N ALA A 89 -11.49 -19.70 7.34
CA ALA A 89 -12.30 -20.65 6.57
C ALA A 89 -12.49 -20.23 5.11
N ASN A 90 -12.42 -18.93 4.80
CA ASN A 90 -12.65 -18.39 3.46
C ASN A 90 -11.60 -17.38 3.00
N GLY A 91 -10.71 -16.92 3.89
CA GLY A 91 -9.61 -15.98 3.58
C GLY A 91 -10.05 -14.52 3.40
N LEU A 92 -11.29 -14.17 3.75
CA LEU A 92 -11.77 -12.80 3.69
C LEU A 92 -11.14 -11.95 4.79
N VAL A 93 -10.79 -10.71 4.46
CA VAL A 93 -10.17 -9.73 5.34
C VAL A 93 -11.22 -8.66 5.67
N PRO A 94 -11.43 -8.29 6.95
CA PRO A 94 -12.37 -7.24 7.30
C PRO A 94 -11.90 -5.89 6.74
N ASP A 95 -12.84 -4.98 6.51
CA ASP A 95 -12.54 -3.61 6.13
C ASP A 95 -11.72 -2.91 7.22
N HIS A 96 -12.18 -3.01 8.45
CA HIS A 96 -11.48 -2.45 9.61
C HIS A 96 -11.63 -3.32 10.87
N THR A 97 -10.80 -3.00 11.85
CA THR A 97 -10.93 -3.44 13.25
C THR A 97 -11.02 -2.20 14.14
N THR A 98 -11.44 -2.35 15.37
CA THR A 98 -11.51 -1.27 16.36
C THR A 98 -10.65 -1.62 17.57
N ASP A 99 -9.69 -0.75 17.91
CA ASP A 99 -8.73 -0.97 19.00
C ASP A 99 -8.04 -2.36 18.91
N GLY A 100 -7.65 -2.77 17.71
CA GLY A 100 -7.01 -4.06 17.45
C GLY A 100 -7.93 -5.28 17.57
N ALA A 101 -9.24 -5.09 17.59
CA ALA A 101 -10.22 -6.17 17.75
C ALA A 101 -11.22 -6.22 16.59
N PRO A 102 -11.66 -7.42 16.16
CA PRO A 102 -12.79 -7.56 15.26
C PRO A 102 -14.06 -6.90 15.83
N ASP A 103 -14.72 -6.06 15.06
CA ASP A 103 -15.90 -5.29 15.45
C ASP A 103 -17.17 -5.66 14.68
N GLY A 104 -17.07 -6.64 13.78
CA GLY A 104 -18.15 -7.08 12.90
C GLY A 104 -18.22 -6.34 11.59
N SER A 105 -17.16 -5.59 11.22
CA SER A 105 -17.08 -4.94 9.91
C SER A 105 -17.18 -5.95 8.77
N PRO A 106 -17.73 -5.57 7.60
CA PRO A 106 -17.75 -6.43 6.42
C PRO A 106 -16.32 -6.66 5.89
N CYS A 107 -16.17 -7.64 5.00
CA CYS A 107 -14.95 -7.80 4.23
C CYS A 107 -14.83 -6.69 3.19
N SER A 108 -13.67 -6.04 3.10
CA SER A 108 -13.26 -5.26 1.93
C SER A 108 -12.48 -6.14 0.96
N ILE A 109 -12.92 -6.22 -0.29
CA ILE A 109 -12.20 -7.02 -1.29
C ILE A 109 -10.85 -6.40 -1.67
N PHE A 110 -10.70 -5.07 -1.54
CA PHE A 110 -9.40 -4.41 -1.68
C PHE A 110 -8.43 -4.87 -0.58
N ALA A 111 -8.87 -4.88 0.68
CA ALA A 111 -8.06 -5.40 1.78
C ALA A 111 -7.65 -6.86 1.55
N VAL A 112 -8.50 -7.69 0.93
CA VAL A 112 -8.12 -9.05 0.51
C VAL A 112 -6.99 -9.02 -0.51
N GLY A 113 -7.03 -8.14 -1.50
CA GLY A 113 -5.98 -7.99 -2.52
C GLY A 113 -4.63 -7.60 -1.91
N LEU A 114 -4.63 -6.65 -0.99
CA LEU A 114 -3.46 -6.26 -0.21
C LEU A 114 -2.95 -7.41 0.65
N GLY A 115 -3.86 -8.13 1.34
CA GLY A 115 -3.54 -9.29 2.16
C GLY A 115 -2.91 -10.44 1.38
N LEU A 116 -3.36 -10.72 0.15
CA LEU A 116 -2.73 -11.70 -0.73
C LEU A 116 -1.28 -11.32 -1.08
N THR A 117 -1.00 -10.02 -1.20
CA THR A 117 0.35 -9.51 -1.42
C THR A 117 1.18 -9.59 -0.14
N ALA A 118 0.61 -9.20 1.00
CA ALA A 118 1.23 -9.27 2.32
C ALA A 118 1.69 -10.69 2.69
N ILE A 119 0.93 -11.72 2.31
CA ILE A 119 1.30 -13.13 2.52
C ILE A 119 2.64 -13.48 1.85
N GLY A 120 2.89 -13.02 0.63
CA GLY A 120 4.17 -13.26 -0.03
C GLY A 120 5.33 -12.57 0.68
N ILE A 121 5.14 -11.32 1.08
CA ILE A 121 6.11 -10.55 1.88
C ILE A 121 6.43 -11.30 3.17
N ALA A 122 5.41 -11.73 3.90
CA ALA A 122 5.57 -12.44 5.16
C ALA A 122 6.33 -13.78 5.06
N VAL A 123 6.17 -14.48 3.94
CA VAL A 123 6.97 -15.70 3.68
C VAL A 123 8.45 -15.35 3.45
N ASP A 124 8.74 -14.27 2.71
CA ASP A 124 10.11 -13.83 2.45
C ASP A 124 10.81 -13.34 3.73
N HIS A 125 10.08 -12.68 4.64
CA HIS A 125 10.56 -12.28 5.97
C HIS A 125 10.60 -13.44 6.99
N GLY A 126 10.00 -14.60 6.67
CA GLY A 126 9.96 -15.76 7.57
C GLY A 126 8.97 -15.65 8.73
N TRP A 127 8.03 -14.71 8.71
CA TRP A 127 6.95 -14.59 9.72
C TRP A 127 5.98 -15.76 9.62
N ILE A 128 5.76 -16.27 8.43
CA ILE A 128 5.02 -17.51 8.17
C ILE A 128 5.79 -18.43 7.24
N THR A 129 5.46 -19.72 7.25
CA THR A 129 6.04 -20.65 6.27
C THR A 129 5.37 -20.52 4.90
N ARG A 130 6.09 -20.89 3.84
CA ARG A 130 5.54 -20.89 2.47
C ARG A 130 4.30 -21.77 2.34
N ASP A 131 4.25 -22.90 3.04
CA ASP A 131 3.09 -23.81 3.04
C ASP A 131 1.87 -23.17 3.71
N GLN A 132 2.06 -22.45 4.82
CA GLN A 132 0.99 -21.69 5.47
C GLN A 132 0.44 -20.61 4.56
N GLY A 133 1.32 -19.84 3.92
CA GLY A 133 0.94 -18.80 2.96
C GLY A 133 0.17 -19.39 1.77
N ALA A 134 0.71 -20.44 1.14
CA ALA A 134 0.08 -21.10 0.01
C ALA A 134 -1.32 -21.67 0.36
N ALA A 135 -1.47 -22.25 1.55
CA ALA A 135 -2.76 -22.78 2.01
C ALA A 135 -3.80 -21.65 2.18
N ARG A 136 -3.42 -20.53 2.81
CA ARG A 136 -4.30 -19.37 2.97
C ARG A 136 -4.69 -18.77 1.62
N VAL A 137 -3.73 -18.56 0.72
CA VAL A 137 -4.00 -18.04 -0.63
C VAL A 137 -4.94 -18.96 -1.40
N LEU A 138 -4.71 -20.28 -1.38
CA LEU A 138 -5.59 -21.23 -2.07
C LEU A 138 -7.02 -21.18 -1.51
N THR A 139 -7.19 -21.07 -0.20
CA THR A 139 -8.51 -20.91 0.44
C THR A 139 -9.21 -19.66 -0.07
N THR A 140 -8.52 -18.52 -0.07
CA THR A 140 -9.06 -17.24 -0.57
C THR A 140 -9.48 -17.33 -2.04
N LEU A 141 -8.61 -17.88 -2.90
CA LEU A 141 -8.93 -18.02 -4.33
C LEU A 141 -10.13 -18.94 -4.57
N ASN A 142 -10.26 -20.04 -3.79
CA ASN A 142 -11.44 -20.91 -3.88
C ASN A 142 -12.73 -20.17 -3.51
N THR A 143 -12.71 -19.28 -2.52
CA THR A 143 -13.87 -18.46 -2.16
C THR A 143 -14.32 -17.60 -3.32
N PHE A 144 -13.42 -16.86 -3.95
CA PHE A 144 -13.75 -15.98 -5.08
C PHE A 144 -14.10 -16.76 -6.36
N TRP A 145 -13.52 -17.94 -6.57
CA TRP A 145 -13.82 -18.76 -7.75
C TRP A 145 -15.19 -19.44 -7.64
N ASN A 146 -15.50 -20.03 -6.49
CA ASN A 146 -16.70 -20.84 -6.29
C ASN A 146 -17.92 -20.01 -5.83
N GLY A 147 -17.72 -18.76 -5.38
CA GLY A 147 -18.82 -17.91 -4.94
C GLY A 147 -19.84 -17.67 -6.04
N PRO A 148 -21.14 -17.70 -5.72
CA PRO A 148 -22.21 -17.48 -6.70
C PRO A 148 -22.08 -16.13 -7.38
N GLN A 149 -22.28 -16.10 -8.69
CA GLN A 149 -22.34 -14.87 -9.48
C GLN A 149 -23.66 -14.74 -10.24
N GLY A 150 -24.29 -13.60 -10.14
CA GLY A 150 -25.55 -13.32 -10.78
C GLY A 150 -25.99 -11.86 -10.58
N PRO A 151 -27.10 -11.47 -11.23
CA PRO A 151 -27.62 -10.11 -11.16
C PRO A 151 -28.51 -9.86 -9.93
N ASN A 152 -28.64 -10.83 -9.00
CA ASN A 152 -29.52 -10.68 -7.85
C ASN A 152 -28.91 -9.73 -6.81
N ASP A 153 -29.77 -9.14 -6.00
CA ASP A 153 -29.38 -8.21 -4.93
C ASP A 153 -28.84 -8.90 -3.67
N THR A 154 -29.06 -10.21 -3.54
CA THR A 154 -28.65 -11.01 -2.39
C THR A 154 -28.11 -12.37 -2.81
N GLY A 155 -27.23 -12.95 -1.96
CA GLY A 155 -26.71 -14.31 -2.13
C GLY A 155 -25.58 -14.44 -3.16
N GLU A 156 -25.17 -13.35 -3.79
CA GLU A 156 -24.12 -13.34 -4.82
C GLU A 156 -22.83 -12.73 -4.27
N ILE A 157 -21.67 -13.25 -4.72
CA ILE A 157 -20.36 -12.65 -4.45
C ILE A 157 -20.05 -11.56 -5.47
N GLY A 158 -20.68 -11.61 -6.63
CA GLY A 158 -20.44 -10.70 -7.75
C GLY A 158 -21.27 -11.01 -8.97
N TYR A 159 -20.96 -10.35 -10.09
CA TYR A 159 -21.63 -10.55 -11.38
C TYR A 159 -20.68 -10.25 -12.55
N ASN A 160 -20.78 -11.00 -13.65
CA ASN A 160 -19.90 -10.86 -14.83
C ASN A 160 -18.38 -10.89 -14.53
N GLY A 161 -17.99 -11.61 -13.48
CA GLY A 161 -16.60 -11.68 -13.03
C GLY A 161 -16.17 -10.55 -12.11
N TRP A 162 -16.98 -9.51 -11.95
CA TRP A 162 -16.78 -8.42 -10.99
C TRP A 162 -17.32 -8.81 -9.63
N PHE A 163 -16.80 -8.19 -8.56
CA PHE A 163 -17.14 -8.51 -7.18
C PHE A 163 -17.73 -7.30 -6.46
N TYR A 164 -18.61 -7.56 -5.50
CA TYR A 164 -19.10 -6.51 -4.61
C TYR A 164 -17.99 -5.96 -3.74
N HIS A 165 -17.96 -4.65 -3.55
CA HIS A 165 -16.97 -3.93 -2.74
C HIS A 165 -16.86 -4.54 -1.35
N PHE A 166 -18.03 -4.69 -0.69
CA PHE A 166 -18.11 -5.30 0.64
C PHE A 166 -18.86 -6.63 0.59
N LEU A 167 -18.26 -7.62 1.28
CA LEU A 167 -18.84 -8.96 1.44
C LEU A 167 -19.08 -9.26 2.92
N ASP A 168 -20.10 -10.07 3.20
CA ASP A 168 -20.27 -10.65 4.53
C ASP A 168 -19.11 -11.61 4.85
N MET A 169 -18.47 -11.42 5.99
CA MET A 169 -17.27 -12.13 6.41
C MET A 169 -17.43 -13.66 6.52
N ASN A 170 -18.65 -14.15 6.67
CA ASN A 170 -18.94 -15.58 6.85
C ASN A 170 -19.44 -16.25 5.57
N THR A 171 -20.36 -15.59 4.86
CA THR A 171 -21.03 -16.15 3.69
C THR A 171 -20.31 -15.83 2.37
N ALA A 172 -19.41 -14.83 2.37
CA ALA A 172 -18.74 -14.30 1.17
C ALA A 172 -19.73 -13.77 0.11
N THR A 173 -20.89 -13.29 0.51
CA THR A 173 -21.88 -12.69 -0.37
C THR A 173 -22.00 -11.20 -0.11
N ARG A 174 -22.64 -10.47 -1.03
CA ARG A 174 -22.87 -9.01 -0.94
C ARG A 174 -23.29 -8.58 0.47
N SER A 175 -22.61 -7.61 1.03
CA SER A 175 -22.95 -7.00 2.32
C SER A 175 -23.76 -5.73 2.10
N GLY A 176 -24.93 -5.64 2.77
CA GLY A 176 -25.78 -4.46 2.69
C GLY A 176 -26.17 -4.09 1.26
N SER A 177 -26.03 -2.81 0.93
CA SER A 177 -26.30 -2.26 -0.41
C SER A 177 -25.02 -1.99 -1.22
N SER A 178 -23.95 -2.76 -0.94
CA SER A 178 -22.67 -2.61 -1.63
C SER A 178 -22.81 -2.75 -3.15
N GLU A 179 -22.06 -1.95 -3.89
CA GLU A 179 -21.98 -2.02 -5.34
C GLU A 179 -20.97 -3.08 -5.80
N LEU A 180 -21.09 -3.54 -7.02
CA LEU A 180 -19.95 -4.10 -7.75
C LEU A 180 -18.97 -2.95 -8.01
N SER A 181 -17.80 -3.03 -7.41
CA SER A 181 -16.79 -1.99 -7.56
C SER A 181 -15.76 -2.38 -8.61
N SER A 182 -15.53 -1.48 -9.57
CA SER A 182 -14.51 -1.70 -10.59
C SER A 182 -13.11 -1.55 -10.04
N ILE A 183 -12.89 -0.60 -9.14
CA ILE A 183 -11.57 -0.33 -8.57
C ILE A 183 -11.17 -1.38 -7.54
N ASP A 184 -12.06 -1.72 -6.61
CA ASP A 184 -11.75 -2.71 -5.56
C ASP A 184 -11.57 -4.12 -6.13
N THR A 185 -12.37 -4.48 -7.15
CA THR A 185 -12.13 -5.71 -7.93
C THR A 185 -10.75 -5.68 -8.58
N THR A 186 -10.31 -4.53 -9.11
CA THR A 186 -8.99 -4.40 -9.72
C THR A 186 -7.87 -4.65 -8.71
N PHE A 187 -7.96 -4.09 -7.53
CA PHE A 187 -6.95 -4.28 -6.48
C PHE A 187 -6.97 -5.69 -5.89
N LEU A 188 -8.15 -6.32 -5.79
CA LEU A 188 -8.24 -7.75 -5.52
C LEU A 188 -7.48 -8.57 -6.57
N LEU A 189 -7.71 -8.29 -7.86
CA LEU A 189 -7.04 -8.98 -8.96
C LEU A 189 -5.53 -8.73 -8.97
N ALA A 190 -5.07 -7.56 -8.55
CA ALA A 190 -3.64 -7.27 -8.41
C ALA A 190 -2.98 -8.20 -7.38
N GLY A 191 -3.59 -8.35 -6.20
CA GLY A 191 -3.11 -9.30 -5.19
C GLY A 191 -3.14 -10.76 -5.69
N ILE A 192 -4.19 -11.15 -6.42
CA ILE A 192 -4.32 -12.47 -7.05
C ILE A 192 -3.20 -12.71 -8.07
N LEU A 193 -2.90 -11.72 -8.92
CA LEU A 193 -1.83 -11.82 -9.92
C LEU A 193 -0.43 -11.79 -9.27
N TYR A 194 -0.24 -11.07 -8.18
CA TYR A 194 0.98 -11.15 -7.39
C TYR A 194 1.18 -12.56 -6.84
N ALA A 195 0.17 -13.11 -6.17
CA ALA A 195 0.21 -14.46 -5.61
C ALA A 195 0.47 -15.53 -6.69
N LYS A 196 -0.08 -15.38 -7.90
CA LYS A 196 0.20 -16.22 -9.08
C LYS A 196 1.69 -16.28 -9.41
N GLN A 197 2.41 -15.17 -9.32
CA GLN A 197 3.84 -15.10 -9.62
C GLN A 197 4.69 -15.56 -8.43
N TYR A 198 4.24 -15.26 -7.21
CA TYR A 198 4.96 -15.62 -6.00
C TYR A 198 4.97 -17.14 -5.78
N PHE A 199 3.81 -17.79 -5.83
CA PHE A 199 3.64 -19.23 -5.62
C PHE A 199 3.90 -19.99 -6.92
N ASN A 200 5.17 -20.09 -7.31
CA ASN A 200 5.63 -20.64 -8.59
C ASN A 200 6.20 -22.08 -8.50
N GLY A 201 6.08 -22.73 -7.35
CA GLY A 201 6.52 -24.12 -7.14
C GLY A 201 5.69 -25.14 -7.94
N THR A 202 6.21 -26.37 -8.05
CA THR A 202 5.60 -27.43 -8.86
C THR A 202 4.63 -28.31 -8.07
N ASN A 203 4.47 -28.09 -6.76
CA ASN A 203 3.51 -28.84 -5.95
C ASN A 203 2.05 -28.52 -6.34
N ALA A 204 1.11 -29.38 -5.93
CA ALA A 204 -0.29 -29.28 -6.31
C ALA A 204 -0.94 -27.98 -5.82
N THR A 205 -0.64 -27.55 -4.60
CA THR A 205 -1.21 -26.33 -3.99
C THR A 205 -0.84 -25.10 -4.82
N GLU A 206 0.44 -24.89 -5.09
CA GLU A 206 0.90 -23.73 -5.84
C GLU A 206 0.48 -23.80 -7.33
N THR A 207 0.38 -24.99 -7.91
CA THR A 207 -0.18 -25.17 -9.26
C THR A 207 -1.65 -24.76 -9.31
N ASN A 208 -2.45 -25.15 -8.30
CA ASN A 208 -3.85 -24.75 -8.21
C ASN A 208 -3.99 -23.23 -8.01
N ILE A 209 -3.14 -22.59 -7.19
CA ILE A 209 -3.11 -21.13 -7.05
C ILE A 209 -2.98 -20.45 -8.41
N ARG A 210 -1.99 -20.85 -9.23
CA ARG A 210 -1.77 -20.26 -10.56
C ARG A 210 -2.93 -20.48 -11.52
N THR A 211 -3.54 -21.66 -11.46
CA THR A 211 -4.70 -22.01 -12.28
C THR A 211 -5.91 -21.16 -11.91
N LEU A 212 -6.24 -21.09 -10.61
CA LEU A 212 -7.37 -20.31 -10.12
C LEU A 212 -7.16 -18.81 -10.33
N ALA A 213 -5.98 -18.29 -10.05
CA ALA A 213 -5.64 -16.89 -10.28
C ALA A 213 -5.88 -16.48 -11.74
N SER A 214 -5.42 -17.30 -12.68
CA SER A 214 -5.66 -17.07 -14.11
C SER A 214 -7.15 -17.19 -14.48
N ALA A 215 -7.87 -18.15 -13.90
CA ALA A 215 -9.29 -18.36 -14.17
C ALA A 215 -10.14 -17.20 -13.64
N ILE A 216 -9.87 -16.70 -12.42
CA ILE A 216 -10.58 -15.57 -11.82
C ILE A 216 -10.35 -14.31 -12.65
N PHE A 217 -9.11 -14.00 -13.01
CA PHE A 217 -8.80 -12.84 -13.85
C PHE A 217 -9.50 -12.91 -15.22
N ASN A 218 -9.43 -14.06 -15.90
CA ASN A 218 -10.01 -14.23 -17.23
C ASN A 218 -11.56 -14.27 -17.23
N ARG A 219 -12.20 -14.48 -16.07
CA ARG A 219 -13.67 -14.44 -15.94
C ARG A 219 -14.22 -13.02 -16.02
N VAL A 220 -13.41 -11.99 -15.72
CA VAL A 220 -13.87 -10.61 -15.68
C VAL A 220 -14.24 -10.12 -17.08
N ASN A 221 -15.46 -9.64 -17.22
CA ASN A 221 -15.93 -8.98 -18.43
C ASN A 221 -15.65 -7.47 -18.33
N TRP A 222 -14.44 -7.04 -18.74
CA TRP A 222 -14.02 -5.65 -18.66
C TRP A 222 -14.88 -4.72 -19.52
N LEU A 223 -15.30 -5.17 -20.71
CA LEU A 223 -16.15 -4.38 -21.60
C LEU A 223 -17.54 -4.09 -21.01
N TRP A 224 -18.01 -4.94 -20.10
CA TRP A 224 -19.31 -4.71 -19.48
C TRP A 224 -19.30 -3.45 -18.57
N PHE A 225 -18.18 -3.14 -17.93
CA PHE A 225 -17.99 -1.90 -17.16
C PHE A 225 -17.61 -0.69 -18.04
N ALA A 226 -17.35 -0.89 -19.33
CA ALA A 226 -17.14 0.17 -20.30
C ALA A 226 -18.26 0.12 -21.36
N PRO A 227 -19.53 0.36 -20.96
CA PRO A 227 -20.65 0.32 -21.88
C PRO A 227 -20.44 1.38 -22.95
N ASP A 228 -20.70 0.99 -24.20
CA ASP A 228 -20.50 1.80 -25.41
C ASP A 228 -21.47 3.01 -25.41
N ILE A 229 -21.13 4.05 -24.65
CA ILE A 229 -21.78 5.35 -24.70
C ILE A 229 -21.07 6.14 -25.79
N PRO A 230 -21.78 6.58 -26.86
CA PRO A 230 -21.14 7.31 -27.96
C PRO A 230 -20.30 8.49 -27.46
N GLY A 231 -18.99 8.44 -27.74
CA GLY A 231 -18.02 9.49 -27.38
C GLY A 231 -17.33 9.33 -26.02
N THR A 232 -17.65 8.31 -25.22
CA THR A 232 -16.94 8.00 -23.99
C THR A 232 -16.31 6.62 -24.09
N ASN A 233 -15.04 6.50 -23.78
CA ASN A 233 -14.35 5.22 -23.56
C ASN A 233 -14.09 5.03 -22.06
N ALA A 234 -15.05 5.47 -21.25
CA ALA A 234 -14.93 5.49 -19.79
C ALA A 234 -15.24 4.12 -19.19
N VAL A 235 -14.52 3.77 -18.15
CA VAL A 235 -14.90 2.68 -17.26
C VAL A 235 -15.75 3.25 -16.13
N ARG A 236 -16.90 2.63 -15.87
CA ARG A 236 -17.80 2.99 -14.78
C ARG A 236 -17.16 2.69 -13.42
N MET A 237 -17.48 3.49 -12.40
CA MET A 237 -16.99 3.27 -11.04
C MET A 237 -17.67 2.08 -10.37
N GLY A 238 -19.00 1.95 -10.52
CA GLY A 238 -19.78 0.92 -9.84
C GLY A 238 -21.06 0.53 -10.56
N TRP A 239 -21.60 -0.63 -10.19
CA TRP A 239 -22.89 -1.14 -10.66
C TRP A 239 -23.71 -1.69 -9.48
N LEU A 240 -25.00 -1.43 -9.48
CA LEU A 240 -25.96 -1.93 -8.49
C LEU A 240 -27.04 -2.78 -9.16
N PRO A 241 -27.46 -3.90 -8.55
CA PRO A 241 -28.62 -4.67 -9.03
C PRO A 241 -29.87 -3.82 -9.15
N GLU A 242 -30.04 -2.86 -8.25
CA GLU A 242 -31.24 -2.01 -8.14
C GLU A 242 -31.29 -0.90 -9.19
N SER A 243 -30.15 -0.42 -9.68
CA SER A 243 -30.08 0.79 -10.53
C SER A 243 -29.14 0.69 -11.74
N GLY A 244 -28.44 -0.44 -11.89
CA GLY A 244 -27.43 -0.60 -12.94
C GLY A 244 -26.24 0.35 -12.75
N PHE A 245 -25.80 0.98 -13.84
CA PHE A 245 -24.69 1.94 -13.86
C PHE A 245 -25.10 3.40 -13.58
N SER A 246 -26.35 3.68 -13.23
CA SER A 246 -26.83 5.06 -13.14
C SER A 246 -26.43 5.81 -11.87
N THR A 247 -25.97 5.09 -10.85
CA THR A 247 -25.67 5.67 -9.53
C THR A 247 -24.27 6.28 -9.46
N TYR A 248 -23.30 5.66 -10.13
CA TYR A 248 -21.87 6.01 -10.03
C TYR A 248 -21.38 6.67 -11.33
N GLY A 249 -20.36 7.54 -11.18
CA GLY A 249 -19.68 8.19 -12.29
C GLY A 249 -18.72 7.29 -13.06
N ASP A 250 -17.88 7.95 -13.84
CA ASP A 250 -16.84 7.34 -14.66
C ASP A 250 -15.46 7.68 -14.10
N TRP A 251 -14.51 6.77 -14.32
CA TRP A 251 -13.11 7.05 -14.06
C TRP A 251 -12.53 7.92 -15.18
N GLN A 252 -12.23 9.18 -14.86
CA GLN A 252 -11.58 10.12 -15.76
C GLN A 252 -10.64 11.05 -14.98
N GLY A 253 -9.51 11.42 -15.58
CA GLY A 253 -8.49 12.21 -14.92
C GLY A 253 -7.62 11.37 -13.99
N TYR A 254 -6.60 12.01 -13.42
CA TYR A 254 -5.67 11.32 -12.54
C TYR A 254 -6.36 10.94 -11.22
N ASN A 255 -6.28 9.68 -10.87
CA ASN A 255 -6.78 9.08 -9.64
C ASN A 255 -6.21 7.65 -9.50
N GLU A 256 -6.72 6.85 -8.57
CA GLU A 256 -6.28 5.48 -8.30
C GLU A 256 -6.56 4.47 -9.42
N ALA A 257 -7.36 4.81 -10.43
CA ALA A 257 -7.81 3.89 -11.47
C ALA A 257 -6.76 3.55 -12.55
N MET A 258 -5.53 4.01 -12.43
CA MET A 258 -4.46 3.71 -13.39
C MET A 258 -4.30 2.19 -13.61
N LEU A 259 -4.23 1.41 -12.52
CA LEU A 259 -4.09 -0.03 -12.58
C LEU A 259 -5.32 -0.71 -13.20
N LEU A 260 -6.53 -0.16 -12.98
CA LEU A 260 -7.78 -0.66 -13.57
C LEU A 260 -7.70 -0.63 -15.10
N TYR A 261 -7.30 0.50 -15.67
CA TYR A 261 -7.15 0.62 -17.12
C TYR A 261 -6.07 -0.31 -17.66
N LEU A 262 -4.93 -0.39 -16.98
CA LEU A 262 -3.82 -1.27 -17.40
C LEU A 262 -4.21 -2.75 -17.39
N LEU A 263 -4.84 -3.24 -16.31
CA LEU A 263 -5.27 -4.63 -16.24
C LEU A 263 -6.42 -4.93 -17.20
N GLY A 264 -7.36 -4.02 -17.35
CA GLY A 264 -8.47 -4.17 -18.30
C GLY A 264 -8.02 -4.24 -19.75
N MET A 265 -7.07 -3.40 -20.18
CA MET A 265 -6.45 -3.47 -21.51
C MET A 265 -5.56 -4.70 -21.67
N GLY A 266 -4.97 -5.18 -20.57
CA GLY A 266 -4.11 -6.37 -20.57
C GLY A 266 -4.87 -7.70 -20.55
N ALA A 267 -6.17 -7.70 -20.43
CA ALA A 267 -6.98 -8.91 -20.44
C ALA A 267 -6.88 -9.63 -21.79
N SER A 268 -6.97 -10.99 -21.77
CA SER A 268 -6.90 -11.79 -22.97
C SER A 268 -8.23 -11.90 -23.72
N SER A 269 -9.33 -11.57 -23.04
CA SER A 269 -10.70 -11.55 -23.59
C SER A 269 -11.49 -10.42 -22.94
N ASN A 270 -12.49 -9.92 -23.65
CA ASN A 270 -13.32 -8.78 -23.20
C ASN A 270 -12.46 -7.58 -22.70
N SER A 271 -11.27 -7.38 -23.29
CA SER A 271 -10.33 -6.35 -22.91
C SER A 271 -10.82 -4.95 -23.27
N LEU A 272 -10.46 -3.97 -22.45
CA LEU A 272 -10.69 -2.56 -22.76
C LEU A 272 -9.89 -2.15 -24.03
N PRO A 273 -10.47 -1.34 -24.91
CA PRO A 273 -9.73 -0.77 -26.04
C PRO A 273 -8.71 0.27 -25.55
N ALA A 274 -7.62 0.45 -26.31
CA ALA A 274 -6.57 1.45 -26.00
C ALA A 274 -7.13 2.89 -25.89
N ALA A 275 -8.25 3.18 -26.56
CA ALA A 275 -8.93 4.47 -26.46
C ALA A 275 -9.41 4.81 -25.03
N CYS A 276 -9.62 3.82 -24.18
CA CYS A 276 -9.94 4.04 -22.76
C CYS A 276 -8.79 4.75 -22.02
N TRP A 277 -7.55 4.41 -22.31
CA TRP A 277 -6.38 5.10 -21.75
C TRP A 277 -6.34 6.57 -22.16
N SER A 278 -6.54 6.84 -23.46
CA SER A 278 -6.58 8.22 -23.96
C SER A 278 -7.73 9.03 -23.35
N TYR A 279 -8.88 8.41 -23.10
CA TYR A 279 -9.99 9.05 -22.40
C TYR A 279 -9.62 9.39 -20.95
N TRP A 280 -9.05 8.45 -20.23
CA TRP A 280 -8.64 8.66 -18.83
C TRP A 280 -7.60 9.79 -18.70
N THR A 281 -6.55 9.76 -19.52
CA THR A 281 -5.50 10.79 -19.51
C THR A 281 -5.98 12.16 -20.01
N SER A 282 -7.06 12.24 -20.80
CA SER A 282 -7.61 13.52 -21.28
C SER A 282 -8.15 14.41 -20.16
N GLY A 283 -8.43 13.85 -18.98
CA GLY A 283 -8.86 14.58 -17.81
C GLY A 283 -7.72 15.06 -16.90
N TYR A 284 -6.47 14.92 -17.29
CA TYR A 284 -5.33 15.34 -16.47
C TYR A 284 -5.25 16.85 -16.30
N ILE A 285 -5.01 17.29 -15.08
CA ILE A 285 -4.86 18.70 -14.71
C ILE A 285 -3.50 18.90 -14.09
N TRP A 286 -2.60 19.57 -14.80
CA TRP A 286 -1.31 19.98 -14.25
C TRP A 286 -1.48 21.18 -13.33
N ALA A 287 -0.76 21.15 -12.22
CA ALA A 287 -0.67 22.26 -11.29
C ALA A 287 0.76 22.37 -10.74
N THR A 288 1.11 23.56 -10.27
CA THR A 288 2.39 23.82 -9.62
C THR A 288 2.13 24.37 -8.23
N TYR A 289 2.57 23.61 -7.22
CA TYR A 289 2.46 23.99 -5.81
C TYR A 289 3.81 23.83 -5.13
N TYR A 290 4.22 24.82 -4.38
CA TYR A 290 5.46 24.81 -3.59
C TYR A 290 6.72 24.45 -4.41
N GLY A 291 6.75 24.81 -5.70
CA GLY A 291 7.85 24.52 -6.60
C GLY A 291 7.77 23.19 -7.33
N GLU A 292 6.83 22.33 -6.98
CA GLU A 292 6.60 21.05 -7.64
C GLU A 292 5.48 21.16 -8.69
N SER A 293 5.77 20.70 -9.93
CA SER A 293 4.78 20.61 -11.03
C SER A 293 4.42 19.15 -11.28
N TYR A 294 3.13 18.84 -11.20
CA TYR A 294 2.63 17.46 -11.32
C TYR A 294 1.16 17.43 -11.78
N ILE A 295 0.68 16.28 -12.20
CA ILE A 295 -0.74 16.04 -12.47
C ILE A 295 -1.44 16.00 -11.12
N ASN A 296 -2.33 16.96 -10.89
CA ASN A 296 -2.92 17.19 -9.57
C ASN A 296 -4.11 16.27 -9.28
N PHE A 297 -4.09 15.69 -8.11
CA PHE A 297 -5.16 15.02 -7.42
C PHE A 297 -4.92 15.21 -5.91
N PRO A 298 -5.73 15.99 -5.18
CA PRO A 298 -5.35 16.43 -3.84
C PRO A 298 -5.11 15.33 -2.80
N PRO A 299 -5.91 14.23 -2.72
CA PRO A 299 -5.65 13.12 -1.81
C PRO A 299 -4.48 12.25 -2.25
N LEU A 300 -3.62 11.81 -1.31
CA LEU A 300 -2.42 11.04 -1.69
C LEU A 300 -2.69 9.62 -2.17
N TYR A 301 -3.73 8.95 -1.72
CA TYR A 301 -4.02 7.57 -2.13
C TYR A 301 -4.05 7.38 -3.66
N GLY A 302 -4.50 8.39 -4.41
CA GLY A 302 -4.52 8.34 -5.89
C GLY A 302 -3.14 8.21 -6.53
N TYR A 303 -2.08 8.60 -5.81
CA TYR A 303 -0.69 8.45 -6.26
C TYR A 303 -0.03 7.17 -5.76
N GLU A 304 -0.63 6.45 -4.81
CA GLU A 304 -0.02 5.36 -4.08
C GLU A 304 -0.48 3.99 -4.54
N TYR A 305 -1.80 3.78 -4.68
CA TYR A 305 -2.35 2.44 -4.83
C TYR A 305 -1.84 1.69 -6.06
N SER A 306 -1.77 2.34 -7.24
CA SER A 306 -1.23 1.69 -8.43
C SER A 306 0.27 1.38 -8.30
N HIS A 307 1.02 2.20 -7.54
CA HIS A 307 2.44 2.00 -7.27
C HIS A 307 2.73 0.83 -6.32
N CYS A 308 1.75 0.34 -5.57
CA CYS A 308 1.93 -0.88 -4.79
C CYS A 308 2.41 -2.05 -5.66
N TRP A 309 1.91 -2.16 -6.90
CA TRP A 309 2.19 -3.29 -7.77
C TRP A 309 2.96 -2.96 -9.04
N VAL A 310 2.83 -1.74 -9.58
CA VAL A 310 3.44 -1.37 -10.87
C VAL A 310 4.66 -0.51 -10.66
N ASP A 311 5.78 -0.94 -11.25
CA ASP A 311 7.03 -0.18 -11.28
C ASP A 311 7.01 0.83 -12.44
N PHE A 312 6.69 2.08 -12.13
CA PHE A 312 6.67 3.18 -13.09
C PHE A 312 7.97 3.98 -13.18
N ARG A 313 9.06 3.52 -12.55
CA ARG A 313 10.31 4.28 -12.48
C ARG A 313 10.95 4.53 -13.85
N HIS A 314 10.91 3.52 -14.70
CA HIS A 314 11.67 3.50 -15.95
C HIS A 314 10.80 3.32 -17.20
N VAL A 315 9.53 3.60 -17.09
CA VAL A 315 8.56 3.52 -18.18
C VAL A 315 7.69 4.77 -18.22
N ALA A 316 7.34 5.20 -19.42
CA ALA A 316 6.40 6.29 -19.63
C ALA A 316 5.50 5.98 -20.82
N ASP A 317 4.24 6.38 -20.74
CA ASP A 317 3.35 6.46 -21.89
C ASP A 317 3.65 7.70 -22.75
N ALA A 318 2.95 7.86 -23.85
CA ALA A 318 3.16 9.00 -24.73
C ALA A 318 2.90 10.34 -24.03
N TYR A 319 1.95 10.38 -23.08
CA TYR A 319 1.62 11.60 -22.33
C TYR A 319 2.77 12.02 -21.41
N MET A 320 3.21 11.13 -20.53
CA MET A 320 4.28 11.41 -19.56
C MET A 320 5.64 11.61 -20.26
N ASN A 321 5.85 10.93 -21.40
CA ASN A 321 7.05 11.14 -22.21
C ASN A 321 7.09 12.56 -22.84
N ALA A 322 5.95 13.07 -23.30
CA ALA A 322 5.86 14.45 -23.81
C ALA A 322 6.13 15.50 -22.70
N GLU A 323 5.77 15.20 -21.47
CA GLU A 323 6.06 16.03 -20.29
C GLU A 323 7.43 15.77 -19.67
N ASN A 324 8.24 14.89 -20.29
CA ASN A 324 9.57 14.51 -19.83
C ASN A 324 9.61 14.04 -18.36
N THR A 325 8.70 13.18 -17.97
CA THR A 325 8.57 12.68 -16.62
C THR A 325 7.99 11.25 -16.61
N THR A 326 7.82 10.66 -15.42
CA THR A 326 7.15 9.37 -15.21
C THR A 326 6.03 9.54 -14.19
N TYR A 327 5.14 8.54 -14.11
CA TYR A 327 4.14 8.49 -13.02
C TYR A 327 4.80 8.35 -11.65
N PHE A 328 5.95 7.71 -11.56
CA PHE A 328 6.74 7.65 -10.32
C PHE A 328 7.19 9.05 -9.87
N GLN A 329 7.73 9.86 -10.79
CA GLN A 329 8.12 11.23 -10.49
C GLN A 329 6.93 12.12 -10.18
N ASN A 330 5.80 11.89 -10.84
CA ASN A 330 4.55 12.58 -10.55
C ASN A 330 4.12 12.36 -9.09
N SER A 331 4.08 11.09 -8.65
CA SER A 331 3.71 10.72 -7.27
C SER A 331 4.70 11.28 -6.24
N ARG A 332 6.00 11.23 -6.54
CA ARG A 332 7.03 11.85 -5.69
C ARG A 332 6.79 13.34 -5.50
N ARG A 333 6.56 14.09 -6.59
CA ARG A 333 6.31 15.53 -6.54
C ARG A 333 5.03 15.86 -5.75
N ALA A 334 4.00 15.06 -5.89
CA ALA A 334 2.77 15.22 -5.11
C ALA A 334 3.03 15.08 -3.60
N ALA A 335 3.79 14.07 -3.16
CA ALA A 335 4.16 13.90 -1.76
C ALA A 335 5.01 15.07 -1.23
N LEU A 336 6.01 15.53 -2.00
CA LEU A 336 6.82 16.69 -1.65
C LEU A 336 5.98 17.97 -1.53
N ALA A 337 5.06 18.19 -2.47
CA ALA A 337 4.14 19.34 -2.43
C ALA A 337 3.20 19.28 -1.22
N GLN A 338 2.72 18.09 -0.85
CA GLN A 338 1.85 17.96 0.31
C GLN A 338 2.62 18.16 1.62
N GLN A 339 3.84 17.64 1.76
CA GLN A 339 4.69 17.96 2.91
C GLN A 339 4.95 19.47 2.99
N ALA A 340 5.28 20.13 1.88
CA ALA A 340 5.51 21.57 1.84
C ALA A 340 4.24 22.38 2.19
N TYR A 341 3.06 21.89 1.82
CA TYR A 341 1.79 22.45 2.26
C TYR A 341 1.64 22.40 3.79
N CYS A 342 1.92 21.25 4.40
CA CYS A 342 1.85 21.11 5.86
C CYS A 342 2.93 21.94 6.58
N ILE A 343 4.11 22.12 5.97
CA ILE A 343 5.13 23.05 6.51
C ILE A 343 4.65 24.50 6.46
N ALA A 344 4.01 24.90 5.36
CA ALA A 344 3.46 26.25 5.21
C ALA A 344 2.23 26.49 6.09
N ASP A 345 1.50 25.45 6.40
CA ASP A 345 0.33 25.40 7.29
C ASP A 345 -0.65 26.56 7.07
N PRO A 346 -1.24 26.71 5.88
CA PRO A 346 -2.14 27.82 5.59
C PRO A 346 -3.43 27.79 6.41
N GLY A 347 -3.81 26.60 6.93
CA GLY A 347 -4.97 26.40 7.81
C GLY A 347 -4.71 26.74 9.28
N GLY A 348 -3.44 26.82 9.70
CA GLY A 348 -3.05 27.03 11.10
C GLY A 348 -3.35 25.82 11.99
N TRP A 349 -3.22 24.60 11.43
CA TRP A 349 -3.53 23.36 12.13
C TRP A 349 -2.42 22.95 13.09
N ARG A 350 -2.79 22.65 14.32
CA ARG A 350 -1.82 22.20 15.31
C ARG A 350 -1.15 20.89 14.86
N GLY A 351 0.18 20.92 14.82
CA GLY A 351 1.01 19.76 14.53
C GLY A 351 1.48 19.66 13.08
N TYR A 352 0.86 20.38 12.13
CA TYR A 352 1.33 20.37 10.75
C TYR A 352 2.79 20.82 10.67
N GLY A 353 3.57 20.16 9.81
CA GLY A 353 4.99 20.46 9.65
C GLY A 353 5.74 19.39 8.87
N ALA A 354 7.06 19.46 8.88
CA ALA A 354 7.95 18.58 8.11
C ALA A 354 7.83 17.09 8.49
N LEU A 355 7.46 16.78 9.75
CA LEU A 355 7.35 15.42 10.28
C LEU A 355 5.90 15.03 10.62
N PHE A 356 4.93 15.90 10.35
CA PHE A 356 3.49 15.64 10.50
C PHE A 356 2.76 16.18 9.28
N TRP A 357 2.61 15.31 8.31
CA TRP A 357 1.90 15.52 7.05
C TRP A 357 1.27 14.21 6.62
N GLY A 358 0.38 14.25 5.66
CA GLY A 358 -0.29 13.10 5.10
C GLY A 358 -1.80 13.29 5.08
N LEU A 359 -2.32 13.87 3.97
CA LEU A 359 -3.74 14.07 3.75
C LEU A 359 -4.21 13.09 2.69
N THR A 360 -5.16 12.25 3.08
CA THR A 360 -5.80 11.27 2.21
C THR A 360 -7.23 11.01 2.70
N ALA A 361 -7.99 10.15 2.04
CA ALA A 361 -9.28 9.71 2.54
C ALA A 361 -9.09 8.99 3.88
N SER A 362 -9.85 9.36 4.88
CA SER A 362 -9.80 8.82 6.25
C SER A 362 -11.03 9.17 7.06
N ASP A 363 -11.20 8.56 8.22
CA ASP A 363 -12.11 9.09 9.21
C ASP A 363 -11.57 10.41 9.80
N ASP A 364 -12.46 11.26 10.28
CA ASP A 364 -12.16 12.49 11.01
C ASP A 364 -13.10 12.63 12.22
N PRO A 365 -12.99 13.67 13.04
CA PRO A 365 -13.92 13.87 14.18
C PRO A 365 -15.41 13.88 13.84
N SER A 366 -15.77 14.00 12.55
CA SER A 366 -17.15 14.06 12.05
C SER A 366 -17.58 12.81 11.29
N GLY A 367 -16.65 11.92 10.98
CA GLY A 367 -16.83 10.69 10.20
C GLY A 367 -15.89 10.65 8.99
N TYR A 368 -16.13 9.69 8.07
CA TYR A 368 -15.29 9.54 6.88
C TYR A 368 -15.39 10.75 5.94
N ALA A 369 -14.23 11.24 5.49
CA ALA A 369 -14.12 12.28 4.49
C ALA A 369 -12.88 12.08 3.60
N VAL A 370 -12.91 12.67 2.41
CA VAL A 370 -11.75 12.71 1.52
C VAL A 370 -10.99 13.99 1.81
N HIS A 371 -9.82 13.89 2.42
CA HIS A 371 -8.91 14.99 2.72
C HIS A 371 -7.80 15.06 1.68
N GLY A 372 -7.41 16.25 1.26
CA GLY A 372 -6.34 16.44 0.28
C GLY A 372 -5.73 17.83 0.29
N ALA A 373 -4.50 17.92 -0.16
CA ALA A 373 -3.79 19.18 -0.39
C ALA A 373 -2.48 18.95 -1.18
N PRO A 374 -1.96 19.99 -1.88
CA PRO A 374 -2.66 21.17 -2.38
C PRO A 374 -3.42 20.92 -3.68
N PRO A 375 -4.47 21.67 -4.02
CA PRO A 375 -5.13 22.66 -3.16
C PRO A 375 -5.87 21.98 -2.00
N ALA A 376 -6.18 22.73 -0.95
CA ALA A 376 -6.91 22.18 0.19
C ALA A 376 -8.30 21.68 -0.23
N GLU A 377 -8.56 20.42 0.10
CA GLU A 377 -9.85 19.76 -0.05
C GLU A 377 -10.23 19.10 1.27
N ASN A 378 -11.31 19.55 1.88
CA ASN A 378 -11.76 19.12 3.21
C ASN A 378 -10.66 19.14 4.29
N ASP A 379 -9.64 20.00 4.16
CA ASP A 379 -8.57 20.10 5.15
C ASP A 379 -9.11 20.69 6.46
N ASN A 380 -9.16 19.86 7.49
CA ASN A 380 -9.62 20.20 8.84
C ASN A 380 -8.58 19.91 9.93
N GLY A 381 -7.32 19.66 9.52
CA GLY A 381 -6.22 19.33 10.42
C GLY A 381 -6.09 17.82 10.72
N THR A 382 -6.81 16.96 10.01
CA THR A 382 -6.71 15.50 10.14
C THR A 382 -5.57 14.97 9.28
N LEU A 383 -4.74 14.09 9.85
CA LEU A 383 -3.63 13.42 9.20
C LEU A 383 -3.80 11.90 9.29
N ALA A 384 -3.50 11.20 8.21
CA ALA A 384 -3.52 9.74 8.12
C ALA A 384 -2.10 9.20 7.89
N PRO A 385 -1.58 8.32 8.77
CA PRO A 385 -0.24 7.74 8.63
C PRO A 385 -0.03 7.00 7.31
N THR A 386 -1.11 6.41 6.75
CA THR A 386 -1.07 5.69 5.48
C THR A 386 -0.60 6.56 4.32
N ALA A 387 -0.93 7.85 4.30
CA ALA A 387 -0.51 8.79 3.26
C ALA A 387 1.03 9.00 3.24
N ALA A 388 1.67 9.06 4.41
CA ALA A 388 3.13 9.09 4.48
C ALA A 388 3.73 7.70 4.18
N GLY A 389 3.11 6.64 4.70
CA GLY A 389 3.58 5.26 4.52
C GLY A 389 3.48 4.77 3.07
N GLY A 390 2.39 5.08 2.38
CA GLY A 390 2.20 4.78 0.96
C GLY A 390 3.20 5.51 0.06
N ALA A 391 3.70 6.67 0.51
CA ALA A 391 4.75 7.41 -0.20
C ALA A 391 6.17 6.84 -0.02
N MET A 392 6.38 5.83 0.84
CA MET A 392 7.69 5.26 1.15
C MET A 392 8.48 4.84 -0.10
N ALA A 393 7.82 4.28 -1.11
CA ALA A 393 8.50 3.79 -2.31
C ALA A 393 9.06 4.92 -3.19
N PHE A 394 8.46 6.11 -3.18
CA PHE A 394 8.86 7.21 -4.08
C PHE A 394 9.36 8.48 -3.36
N ALA A 395 9.16 8.61 -2.06
CA ALA A 395 9.65 9.73 -1.25
C ALA A 395 10.12 9.28 0.15
N PRO A 396 11.02 8.26 0.26
CA PRO A 396 11.41 7.68 1.55
C PRO A 396 12.07 8.68 2.50
N GLU A 397 12.76 9.70 1.98
CA GLU A 397 13.46 10.71 2.76
C GLU A 397 12.53 11.62 3.57
N ILE A 398 11.26 11.70 3.20
CA ILE A 398 10.24 12.43 3.95
C ILE A 398 9.25 11.48 4.65
N ALA A 399 8.97 10.31 4.05
CA ALA A 399 8.01 9.34 4.55
C ALA A 399 8.51 8.65 5.82
N LEU A 400 9.73 8.08 5.80
CA LEU A 400 10.28 7.33 6.92
C LEU A 400 10.45 8.19 8.18
N PRO A 401 11.06 9.40 8.14
CA PRO A 401 11.14 10.24 9.33
C PRO A 401 9.77 10.66 9.88
N THR A 402 8.76 10.79 9.01
CA THR A 402 7.39 11.10 9.42
C THR A 402 6.77 9.94 10.19
N LEU A 403 6.86 8.70 9.68
CA LEU A 403 6.35 7.53 10.38
C LEU A 403 7.08 7.29 11.72
N GLU A 404 8.40 7.45 11.75
CA GLU A 404 9.19 7.36 12.99
C GLU A 404 8.74 8.40 14.02
N ASP A 405 8.48 9.64 13.60
CA ASP A 405 8.10 10.72 14.51
C ASP A 405 6.65 10.57 15.00
N ILE A 406 5.71 10.20 14.13
CA ILE A 406 4.32 9.85 14.50
C ILE A 406 4.34 8.72 15.54
N TYR A 407 5.11 7.65 15.29
CA TYR A 407 5.25 6.54 16.24
C TYR A 407 5.84 7.01 17.57
N ASN A 408 6.97 7.72 17.56
CA ASN A 408 7.68 8.12 18.78
C ASN A 408 6.89 9.09 19.65
N GLN A 409 6.17 10.04 19.04
CA GLN A 409 5.40 11.04 19.77
C GLN A 409 3.99 10.60 20.14
N GLY A 410 3.40 9.73 19.33
CA GLY A 410 1.98 9.36 19.43
C GLY A 410 1.69 7.91 19.75
N ARG A 411 2.69 7.01 19.88
CA ARG A 411 2.50 5.55 19.92
C ARG A 411 1.42 5.06 20.90
N THR A 412 1.21 5.74 22.02
CA THR A 412 0.19 5.35 23.00
C THR A 412 -1.25 5.63 22.53
N LYS A 413 -1.42 6.29 21.39
CA LYS A 413 -2.71 6.69 20.84
C LYS A 413 -2.88 6.33 19.36
N VAL A 414 -1.76 6.29 18.61
CA VAL A 414 -1.78 6.08 17.16
C VAL A 414 -1.28 4.71 16.73
N TRP A 415 -0.88 3.85 17.67
CA TRP A 415 -0.30 2.55 17.38
C TRP A 415 -1.03 1.43 18.11
N THR A 416 -1.34 0.35 17.40
CA THR A 416 -2.03 -0.83 17.91
C THR A 416 -1.22 -2.11 17.64
N ALA A 417 -1.82 -3.27 17.86
CA ALA A 417 -1.21 -4.55 17.50
C ALA A 417 -1.12 -4.75 15.97
N PHE A 418 -1.83 -3.96 15.19
CA PHE A 418 -1.92 -4.07 13.74
C PHE A 418 -1.32 -2.87 13.01
N GLY A 419 -0.48 -2.09 13.68
CA GLY A 419 0.15 -0.92 13.10
C GLY A 419 -0.53 0.40 13.49
N PHE A 420 -0.47 1.36 12.59
CA PHE A 420 -1.08 2.67 12.81
C PHE A 420 -2.60 2.62 12.71
N ILE A 421 -3.28 3.45 13.52
CA ILE A 421 -4.70 3.77 13.33
C ILE A 421 -4.90 4.54 12.02
N ASP A 422 -6.15 4.59 11.54
CA ASP A 422 -6.52 5.30 10.31
C ASP A 422 -6.06 6.77 10.35
N ALA A 423 -6.51 7.56 11.32
CA ALA A 423 -6.21 8.98 11.35
C ALA A 423 -6.16 9.59 12.76
N PHE A 424 -5.61 10.81 12.84
CA PHE A 424 -5.61 11.61 14.05
C PHE A 424 -5.68 13.10 13.73
N ASN A 425 -6.16 13.92 14.71
CA ASN A 425 -6.27 15.36 14.59
C ASN A 425 -5.83 16.03 15.91
N PHE A 426 -4.66 16.65 15.91
CA PHE A 426 -4.13 17.32 17.11
C PHE A 426 -4.90 18.58 17.47
N SER A 427 -5.49 19.28 16.49
CA SER A 427 -6.29 20.48 16.73
C SER A 427 -7.58 20.15 17.49
N ALA A 428 -8.21 19.02 17.13
CA ALA A 428 -9.40 18.49 17.80
C ALA A 428 -9.07 17.64 19.02
N ASN A 429 -7.80 17.30 19.28
CA ASN A 429 -7.35 16.28 20.24
C ASN A 429 -8.10 14.95 20.04
N TRP A 430 -8.26 14.56 18.78
CA TRP A 430 -8.96 13.37 18.35
C TRP A 430 -7.97 12.33 17.76
N TYR A 431 -8.24 11.07 17.99
CA TYR A 431 -7.51 9.92 17.48
C TYR A 431 -8.53 8.86 17.12
N ASP A 432 -8.45 8.31 15.93
CA ASP A 432 -9.31 7.20 15.56
C ASP A 432 -9.05 5.96 16.41
N THR A 433 -10.00 5.07 16.43
CA THR A 433 -9.88 3.75 17.08
C THR A 433 -9.83 2.62 16.07
N LYS A 434 -9.91 2.95 14.77
CA LYS A 434 -9.91 1.95 13.71
C LYS A 434 -8.52 1.73 13.12
N GLU A 435 -8.28 0.52 12.71
CA GLU A 435 -7.23 0.12 11.77
C GLU A 435 -7.91 -0.39 10.50
N LEU A 436 -7.61 0.23 9.36
CA LEU A 436 -8.22 -0.11 8.08
C LEU A 436 -7.29 -1.03 7.25
N GLY A 437 -7.87 -2.06 6.65
CA GLY A 437 -7.10 -2.93 5.76
C GLY A 437 -6.52 -2.19 4.56
N ILE A 438 -7.22 -1.17 4.04
CA ILE A 438 -6.74 -0.37 2.92
C ILE A 438 -5.60 0.58 3.28
N ASP A 439 -5.33 0.81 4.57
CA ASP A 439 -4.23 1.64 5.07
C ASP A 439 -2.97 0.81 5.35
N GLN A 440 -3.14 -0.35 6.00
CA GLN A 440 -2.01 -1.20 6.37
C GLN A 440 -1.26 -1.72 5.14
N GLY A 441 -1.97 -1.96 4.03
CA GLY A 441 -1.38 -2.49 2.80
C GLY A 441 -0.42 -1.56 2.10
N PRO A 442 -0.78 -0.31 1.80
CA PRO A 442 0.11 0.66 1.20
C PRO A 442 1.37 0.90 2.03
N ILE A 443 1.27 0.99 3.37
CA ILE A 443 2.43 1.11 4.26
C ILE A 443 3.36 -0.09 4.08
N LEU A 444 2.83 -1.31 4.18
CA LEU A 444 3.60 -2.55 4.05
C LEU A 444 4.24 -2.68 2.66
N ILE A 445 3.43 -2.58 1.60
CA ILE A 445 3.88 -2.87 0.23
C ILE A 445 4.84 -1.78 -0.27
N SER A 446 4.60 -0.51 0.09
CA SER A 446 5.47 0.59 -0.31
C SER A 446 6.82 0.51 0.41
N THR A 447 6.83 0.13 1.70
CA THR A 447 8.06 -0.13 2.46
C THR A 447 8.85 -1.29 1.86
N GLU A 448 8.21 -2.42 1.57
CA GLU A 448 8.83 -3.58 0.92
C GLU A 448 9.42 -3.22 -0.46
N ASN A 449 8.68 -2.45 -1.28
CA ASN A 449 9.18 -2.00 -2.57
C ASN A 449 10.37 -1.03 -2.43
N TYR A 450 10.37 -0.15 -1.44
CA TYR A 450 11.53 0.68 -1.13
C TYR A 450 12.76 -0.16 -0.76
N ARG A 451 12.59 -1.18 0.09
CA ARG A 451 13.69 -1.98 0.63
C ARG A 451 14.29 -2.94 -0.39
N ASN A 452 13.46 -3.63 -1.18
CA ASN A 452 13.94 -4.73 -2.05
C ASN A 452 13.22 -4.86 -3.40
N GLN A 453 12.19 -4.05 -3.68
CA GLN A 453 11.43 -4.02 -4.94
C GLN A 453 10.74 -5.36 -5.28
N ASN A 454 10.52 -6.20 -4.30
CA ASN A 454 10.13 -7.59 -4.53
C ASN A 454 8.72 -7.69 -5.12
N VAL A 455 7.77 -6.83 -4.65
CA VAL A 455 6.41 -6.83 -5.18
C VAL A 455 6.42 -6.37 -6.64
N TRP A 456 7.09 -5.28 -6.96
CA TRP A 456 7.24 -4.79 -8.34
C TRP A 456 7.86 -5.84 -9.25
N ARG A 457 8.98 -6.43 -8.85
CA ARG A 457 9.71 -7.42 -9.65
C ARG A 457 8.85 -8.65 -9.98
N LEU A 458 8.00 -9.08 -9.06
CA LEU A 458 7.12 -10.23 -9.28
C LEU A 458 5.88 -9.84 -10.07
N PHE A 459 5.20 -8.76 -9.70
CA PHE A 459 3.97 -8.35 -10.37
C PHE A 459 4.20 -8.01 -11.85
N MET A 460 5.28 -7.30 -12.16
CA MET A 460 5.64 -6.92 -13.53
C MET A 460 5.94 -8.11 -14.46
N ARG A 461 6.08 -9.34 -13.94
CA ARG A 461 6.21 -10.56 -14.75
C ARG A 461 4.88 -11.07 -15.29
N ASN A 462 3.76 -10.59 -14.79
CA ASN A 462 2.46 -11.00 -15.30
C ASN A 462 2.26 -10.55 -16.74
N PRO A 463 1.89 -11.46 -17.67
CA PRO A 463 1.64 -11.06 -19.06
C PRO A 463 0.45 -10.11 -19.19
N GLU A 464 -0.46 -10.12 -18.22
CA GLU A 464 -1.60 -9.23 -18.15
C GLU A 464 -1.16 -7.76 -18.03
N ILE A 465 -0.30 -7.44 -17.06
CA ILE A 465 0.19 -6.07 -16.90
C ILE A 465 1.13 -5.65 -18.05
N GLN A 466 1.94 -6.57 -18.56
CA GLN A 466 2.83 -6.28 -19.70
C GLN A 466 2.03 -5.89 -20.95
N ARG A 467 0.96 -6.64 -21.27
CA ARG A 467 0.06 -6.29 -22.39
C ARG A 467 -0.65 -4.97 -22.14
N GLY A 468 -1.11 -4.73 -20.91
CA GLY A 468 -1.77 -3.46 -20.55
C GLY A 468 -0.88 -2.26 -20.76
N LEU A 469 0.34 -2.30 -20.25
CA LEU A 469 1.35 -1.25 -20.46
C LEU A 469 1.63 -1.04 -21.96
N GLN A 470 1.78 -2.13 -22.72
CA GLN A 470 1.98 -2.04 -24.17
C GLN A 470 0.78 -1.39 -24.87
N GLN A 471 -0.45 -1.76 -24.52
CA GLN A 471 -1.68 -1.20 -25.12
C GLN A 471 -1.89 0.27 -24.73
N ALA A 472 -1.48 0.68 -23.54
CA ALA A 472 -1.47 2.06 -23.07
C ALA A 472 -0.31 2.90 -23.70
N GLY A 473 0.56 2.27 -24.49
CA GLY A 473 1.66 2.95 -25.16
C GLY A 473 2.86 3.23 -24.27
N PHE A 474 3.01 2.52 -23.15
CA PHE A 474 4.21 2.63 -22.33
C PHE A 474 5.42 2.07 -23.07
N VAL A 475 6.49 2.81 -23.03
CA VAL A 475 7.80 2.42 -23.54
C VAL A 475 8.84 2.55 -22.44
N PRO A 476 9.89 1.72 -22.44
CA PRO A 476 11.06 1.97 -21.61
C PRO A 476 11.63 3.35 -21.97
N LEU A 477 11.97 4.12 -20.94
CA LEU A 477 12.70 5.37 -21.17
C LEU A 477 14.08 5.03 -21.73
N PRO A 478 14.55 5.75 -22.76
CA PRO A 478 15.89 5.54 -23.27
C PRO A 478 16.90 5.93 -22.18
N PHE A 479 17.69 4.96 -21.74
CA PHE A 479 18.79 5.20 -20.82
C PHE A 479 20.03 5.57 -21.61
N GLU A 480 20.55 6.78 -21.40
CA GLU A 480 21.95 7.04 -21.70
C GLU A 480 22.78 6.46 -20.53
N HIS A 481 23.56 5.43 -20.79
CA HIS A 481 24.57 4.98 -19.84
C HIS A 481 25.63 6.07 -19.73
N LEU A 482 25.55 6.82 -18.64
CA LEU A 482 26.54 7.85 -18.35
C LEU A 482 27.79 7.17 -17.77
N GLY A 483 28.95 7.52 -18.33
CA GLY A 483 30.22 7.15 -17.72
C GLY A 483 30.33 7.81 -16.35
N ILE A 484 30.26 7.03 -15.27
CA ILE A 484 30.43 7.53 -13.91
C ILE A 484 31.88 7.29 -13.46
N HIS A 485 32.44 8.29 -12.77
CA HIS A 485 33.67 8.17 -12.04
C HIS A 485 33.34 8.09 -10.55
N ALA A 486 33.78 7.03 -9.88
CA ALA A 486 33.62 6.85 -8.45
C ALA A 486 34.95 7.13 -7.75
N GLN A 487 34.95 8.00 -6.76
CA GLN A 487 36.09 8.27 -5.90
C GLN A 487 35.72 7.98 -4.45
N GLN A 488 36.39 7.00 -3.87
CA GLN A 488 36.21 6.67 -2.46
C GLN A 488 37.20 7.45 -1.59
N GLN A 489 36.70 8.06 -0.53
CA GLN A 489 37.50 8.71 0.48
C GLN A 489 36.96 8.36 1.86
N GLN A 490 37.71 7.55 2.60
CA GLN A 490 37.25 6.95 3.88
C GLN A 490 35.94 6.14 3.68
N GLU A 491 34.89 6.48 4.43
CA GLU A 491 33.58 5.83 4.36
C GLU A 491 32.63 6.49 3.35
N MET A 492 33.11 7.42 2.54
CA MET A 492 32.29 8.13 1.55
C MET A 492 32.71 7.77 0.13
N VAL A 493 31.73 7.62 -0.75
CA VAL A 493 31.90 7.53 -2.19
C VAL A 493 31.27 8.73 -2.84
N THR A 494 32.04 9.47 -3.63
CA THR A 494 31.53 10.53 -4.50
C THR A 494 31.51 10.03 -5.93
N LEU A 495 30.31 10.04 -6.52
CA LEU A 495 30.11 9.78 -7.93
C LEU A 495 30.12 11.11 -8.69
N THR A 496 30.77 11.13 -9.84
CA THR A 496 30.73 12.27 -10.77
C THR A 496 30.44 11.78 -12.18
N TRP A 497 29.67 12.55 -12.93
CA TRP A 497 29.35 12.22 -14.31
C TRP A 497 29.20 13.49 -15.18
N PRO A 498 29.40 13.37 -16.51
CA PRO A 498 29.10 14.45 -17.44
C PRO A 498 27.61 14.79 -17.38
N ALA A 499 27.28 16.07 -17.26
CA ALA A 499 25.92 16.51 -17.08
C ALA A 499 25.58 17.70 -17.97
N THR A 500 24.33 17.82 -18.34
CA THR A 500 23.77 18.97 -19.03
C THR A 500 23.12 19.90 -18.02
N VAL A 501 23.47 21.16 -18.00
CA VAL A 501 22.92 22.17 -17.08
C VAL A 501 21.39 22.22 -17.20
N GLY A 502 20.73 22.20 -16.06
CA GLY A 502 19.27 22.19 -15.94
C GLY A 502 18.62 20.80 -16.06
N ARG A 503 19.39 19.74 -16.34
CA ARG A 503 18.90 18.36 -16.38
C ARG A 503 18.92 17.74 -14.98
N SER A 504 17.96 16.87 -14.75
CA SER A 504 17.88 16.07 -13.53
C SER A 504 18.38 14.65 -13.78
N TYR A 505 19.11 14.14 -12.80
CA TYR A 505 19.72 12.81 -12.80
C TYR A 505 19.29 12.06 -11.56
N GLN A 506 19.05 10.77 -11.72
CA GLN A 506 18.75 9.86 -10.62
C GLN A 506 19.92 8.91 -10.42
N VAL A 507 20.39 8.78 -9.19
CA VAL A 507 21.37 7.76 -8.81
C VAL A 507 20.63 6.56 -8.26
N GLU A 508 21.05 5.38 -8.67
CA GLU A 508 20.64 4.12 -8.07
C GLU A 508 21.86 3.35 -7.57
N TYR A 509 21.69 2.59 -6.50
CA TYR A 509 22.73 1.72 -5.99
C TYR A 509 22.21 0.30 -5.73
N SER A 510 23.11 -0.67 -5.77
CA SER A 510 22.83 -2.07 -5.49
C SER A 510 23.96 -2.68 -4.68
N THR A 511 23.63 -3.65 -3.81
CA THR A 511 24.64 -4.46 -3.09
C THR A 511 24.92 -5.81 -3.74
N ASN A 512 24.11 -6.21 -4.73
CA ASN A 512 24.16 -7.55 -5.34
C ASN A 512 23.96 -7.57 -6.86
N LEU A 513 23.82 -6.40 -7.51
CA LEU A 513 23.49 -6.22 -8.94
C LEU A 513 22.15 -6.80 -9.39
N LEU A 514 21.35 -7.31 -8.47
CA LEU A 514 20.02 -7.87 -8.76
C LEU A 514 18.91 -6.89 -8.38
N TYR A 515 19.11 -6.16 -7.29
CA TYR A 515 18.17 -5.18 -6.78
C TYR A 515 18.82 -3.82 -6.73
N TRP A 516 18.14 -2.81 -7.25
CA TRP A 516 18.62 -1.45 -7.34
C TRP A 516 17.73 -0.53 -6.52
N TYR A 517 18.33 0.23 -5.64
CA TYR A 517 17.68 1.19 -4.76
C TYR A 517 17.86 2.59 -5.33
N THR A 518 16.78 3.31 -5.47
CA THR A 518 16.79 4.71 -5.92
C THR A 518 17.31 5.60 -4.79
N SER A 519 18.28 6.47 -5.08
CA SER A 519 18.73 7.45 -4.09
C SER A 519 17.59 8.40 -3.71
N PRO A 520 17.55 8.86 -2.45
CA PRO A 520 16.46 9.73 -2.00
C PRO A 520 16.43 11.10 -2.68
N THR A 521 17.54 11.52 -3.30
CA THR A 521 17.63 12.85 -3.93
C THR A 521 17.96 12.75 -5.40
N GLN A 522 17.22 13.48 -6.21
CA GLN A 522 17.62 13.79 -7.59
C GLN A 522 18.69 14.87 -7.60
N VAL A 523 19.58 14.79 -8.58
CA VAL A 523 20.63 15.78 -8.82
C VAL A 523 20.26 16.62 -10.03
N THR A 524 19.86 17.86 -9.83
CA THR A 524 19.74 18.81 -10.96
C THR A 524 21.10 19.44 -11.23
N ALA A 525 21.62 19.23 -12.46
CA ALA A 525 22.94 19.73 -12.82
C ALA A 525 22.96 21.26 -12.93
N THR A 526 23.85 21.87 -12.17
CA THR A 526 24.16 23.31 -12.26
C THR A 526 25.40 23.59 -13.10
N ASN A 527 26.17 22.55 -13.45
CA ASN A 527 27.40 22.60 -14.24
C ASN A 527 27.45 21.44 -15.25
N SER A 528 28.49 21.43 -16.11
CA SER A 528 28.75 20.34 -17.06
C SER A 528 29.21 19.03 -16.41
N ILE A 529 29.42 19.01 -15.11
CA ILE A 529 29.68 17.82 -14.28
C ILE A 529 28.73 17.90 -13.08
N ALA A 530 27.95 16.85 -12.89
CA ALA A 530 27.16 16.66 -11.70
C ALA A 530 27.86 15.68 -10.74
N SER A 531 27.53 15.76 -9.45
CA SER A 531 28.09 14.87 -8.44
C SER A 531 27.04 14.51 -7.40
N TRP A 532 27.22 13.33 -6.82
CA TRP A 532 26.41 12.83 -5.71
C TRP A 532 27.30 11.99 -4.78
N THR A 533 27.03 12.04 -3.50
CA THR A 533 27.88 11.38 -2.49
C THR A 533 27.04 10.45 -1.64
N ASP A 534 27.55 9.23 -1.44
CA ASP A 534 26.98 8.20 -0.57
C ASP A 534 27.93 7.88 0.58
N THR A 535 27.36 7.44 1.70
CA THR A 535 28.13 6.88 2.82
C THR A 535 28.20 5.37 2.64
N LEU A 536 29.43 4.84 2.55
CA LEU A 536 29.64 3.40 2.50
C LEU A 536 29.46 2.83 3.92
N GLY A 537 28.49 1.91 4.05
CA GLY A 537 28.47 0.98 5.16
C GLY A 537 29.52 -0.12 4.97
N THR A 538 29.38 -1.23 5.70
CA THR A 538 30.30 -2.39 5.61
C THR A 538 30.13 -3.22 4.33
N SER A 539 29.15 -2.92 3.48
CA SER A 539 28.79 -3.70 2.28
C SER A 539 29.34 -3.08 1.01
N GLN A 540 29.71 -3.93 0.05
CA GLN A 540 30.03 -3.51 -1.31
C GLN A 540 28.78 -2.91 -1.97
N LYS A 541 28.91 -1.75 -2.63
CA LYS A 541 27.84 -1.10 -3.38
C LYS A 541 28.25 -0.93 -4.84
N TYR A 542 27.27 -1.08 -5.73
CA TYR A 542 27.34 -0.79 -7.16
C TYR A 542 26.43 0.39 -7.43
N TYR A 543 26.79 1.22 -8.41
CA TYR A 543 26.04 2.44 -8.71
C TYR A 543 25.75 2.55 -10.18
N GLN A 544 24.59 3.13 -10.51
CA GLN A 544 24.24 3.58 -11.85
C GLN A 544 23.58 4.95 -11.77
N VAL A 545 23.73 5.74 -12.83
CA VAL A 545 23.16 7.07 -12.92
C VAL A 545 22.34 7.16 -14.20
N PHE A 546 21.13 7.63 -14.07
CA PHE A 546 20.22 7.84 -15.18
C PHE A 546 19.99 9.33 -15.40
N GLN A 547 20.04 9.76 -16.64
CA GLN A 547 19.51 11.05 -17.06
C GLN A 547 18.08 10.86 -17.54
N TYR A 548 17.17 11.65 -17.03
CA TYR A 548 15.86 11.75 -17.68
C TYR A 548 16.03 12.46 -19.00
N SER A 549 15.73 11.78 -20.11
CA SER A 549 15.78 12.40 -21.43
C SER A 549 14.77 13.54 -21.49
N THR A 550 15.19 14.70 -22.00
CA THR A 550 14.22 15.66 -22.54
C THR A 550 13.85 15.22 -23.95
N PRO A 551 12.65 15.51 -24.39
CA PRO A 551 12.22 15.28 -25.75
C PRO A 551 13.12 15.94 -26.76
#